data_339df098cc55f4af443c3f03705be93b
#
_entry.id   339df098cc55f4af443c3f03705be93b
#
_cell.length_a   1.000
_cell.length_b   1.000
_cell.length_c   1.000
_cell.angle_alpha   90.00
_cell.angle_beta   90.00
_cell.angle_gamma   90.00
#
_symmetry.space_group_name_H-M   'P 1'
#
loop_
_entity.id
_entity.type
_entity.pdbx_description
1 polymer ?
#
loop_
_entity_poly.entity_id
_entity_poly.type
_entity_poly.pdbx_seq_one_letter_code
_entity_poly.pdbx_strand_id
1 'polypeptide(L)'
;MNYISLFSSSGIGCFGFKQNGFECIATNEILTKRLKIQAFNNKCKYDTGYLDGDISTKEIKNKLFTEIKKWQTEHKILEPDVIVATPPCQGMSVANHKKTQDEIIRNSLVLEAIHIISLIKPKVFVFENVAAFMNTKCGKDGEERKISEAIKEELEDIYDFQTQVINFKDYGAHSSRS
;
A
#
# COMPACT_ATOMS: atom_id res chain seq x y z
N MET A 1 -18.20 -0.59 -4.21
CA MET A 1 -16.76 -0.62 -4.55
C MET A 1 -15.97 -1.27 -3.42
N ASN A 2 -14.79 -1.81 -3.71
CA ASN A 2 -13.98 -2.52 -2.74
C ASN A 2 -12.51 -2.11 -2.84
N TYR A 3 -11.71 -2.41 -1.80
CA TYR A 3 -10.31 -2.06 -1.78
C TYR A 3 -9.45 -3.04 -0.97
N ILE A 4 -8.15 -3.03 -1.26
CA ILE A 4 -7.09 -3.69 -0.50
C ILE A 4 -6.18 -2.61 0.08
N SER A 5 -5.71 -2.81 1.31
CA SER A 5 -4.80 -1.87 1.98
C SER A 5 -3.51 -2.57 2.40
N LEU A 6 -2.38 -2.17 1.82
CA LEU A 6 -1.05 -2.70 2.12
C LEU A 6 -0.28 -1.73 3.01
N PHE A 7 0.51 -2.25 3.96
CA PHE A 7 1.26 -1.48 4.96
C PHE A 7 0.36 -0.55 5.79
N SER A 8 -0.80 -1.03 6.14
CA SER A 8 -1.98 -0.24 6.51
C SER A 8 -1.92 0.45 7.88
N SER A 9 -0.86 0.28 8.65
CA SER A 9 -0.71 0.84 9.99
C SER A 9 -1.93 0.57 10.88
N SER A 10 -2.48 1.55 11.56
CA SER A 10 -3.73 1.42 12.35
C SER A 10 -5.01 1.60 11.53
N GLY A 11 -4.91 1.70 10.20
CA GLY A 11 -6.05 1.77 9.27
C GLY A 11 -6.62 3.16 9.05
N ILE A 12 -6.04 4.20 9.64
CA ILE A 12 -6.56 5.58 9.58
C ILE A 12 -6.54 6.12 8.15
N GLY A 13 -5.46 5.87 7.38
CA GLY A 13 -5.32 6.36 6.01
C GLY A 13 -6.43 5.90 5.05
N CYS A 14 -7.10 4.80 5.37
CA CYS A 14 -8.20 4.27 4.57
C CYS A 14 -9.59 4.54 5.16
N PHE A 15 -9.70 5.34 6.23
CA PHE A 15 -10.99 5.59 6.87
C PHE A 15 -11.98 6.27 5.93
N GLY A 16 -11.51 7.16 5.07
CA GLY A 16 -12.33 7.83 4.06
C GLY A 16 -12.97 6.87 3.07
N PHE A 17 -12.32 5.76 2.72
CA PHE A 17 -12.92 4.72 1.87
C PHE A 17 -14.16 4.11 2.54
N LYS A 18 -14.06 3.76 3.82
CA LYS A 18 -15.19 3.22 4.59
C LYS A 18 -16.36 4.22 4.67
N GLN A 19 -16.07 5.51 4.91
CA GLN A 19 -17.09 6.55 4.94
C GLN A 19 -17.82 6.73 3.61
N ASN A 20 -17.16 6.43 2.50
CA ASN A 20 -17.72 6.46 1.15
C ASN A 20 -18.25 5.11 0.66
N GLY A 21 -18.50 4.17 1.56
CA GLY A 21 -19.16 2.89 1.24
C GLY A 21 -18.27 1.87 0.53
N PHE A 22 -16.95 2.01 0.57
CA PHE A 22 -16.05 0.98 0.09
C PHE A 22 -15.91 -0.14 1.12
N GLU A 23 -15.93 -1.38 0.67
CA GLU A 23 -15.68 -2.56 1.49
C GLU A 23 -14.20 -2.98 1.40
N CYS A 24 -13.57 -3.21 2.55
CA CYS A 24 -12.19 -3.69 2.60
C CYS A 24 -12.15 -5.19 2.39
N ILE A 25 -11.52 -5.63 1.29
CA ILE A 25 -11.27 -7.05 1.00
C ILE A 25 -10.24 -7.59 1.98
N ALA A 26 -9.06 -6.96 1.99
CA ALA A 26 -7.95 -7.36 2.82
C ALA A 26 -7.12 -6.14 3.28
N THR A 27 -6.52 -6.26 4.45
CA THR A 27 -5.59 -5.29 5.00
C THR A 27 -4.37 -5.99 5.55
N ASN A 28 -3.18 -5.54 5.18
CA ASN A 28 -1.92 -6.10 5.66
C ASN A 28 -1.16 -5.12 6.55
N GLU A 29 -0.65 -5.64 7.66
CA GLU A 29 0.22 -4.94 8.59
C GLU A 29 1.12 -5.94 9.32
N ILE A 30 2.40 -5.61 9.48
CA ILE A 30 3.39 -6.46 10.14
C ILE A 30 3.26 -6.42 11.68
N LEU A 31 2.71 -5.35 12.25
CA LEU A 31 2.54 -5.19 13.68
C LEU A 31 1.14 -5.62 14.11
N THR A 32 1.02 -6.80 14.67
CA THR A 32 -0.23 -7.40 15.17
C THR A 32 -1.07 -6.42 16.01
N LYS A 33 -0.45 -5.60 16.86
CA LYS A 33 -1.18 -4.63 17.70
C LYS A 33 -1.92 -3.57 16.86
N ARG A 34 -1.38 -3.16 15.71
CA ARG A 34 -2.02 -2.21 14.80
C ARG A 34 -3.16 -2.87 14.04
N LEU A 35 -2.96 -4.11 13.64
CA LEU A 35 -4.01 -4.90 12.98
C LEU A 35 -5.21 -5.14 13.90
N LYS A 36 -4.97 -5.39 15.21
CA LYS A 36 -6.04 -5.50 16.22
C LYS A 36 -6.88 -4.21 16.34
N ILE A 37 -6.28 -3.02 16.18
CA ILE A 37 -7.02 -1.75 16.15
C ILE A 37 -7.94 -1.71 14.91
N GLN A 38 -7.46 -2.16 13.77
CA GLN A 38 -8.26 -2.22 12.55
C GLN A 38 -9.42 -3.20 12.69
N ALA A 39 -9.18 -4.37 13.30
CA ALA A 39 -10.22 -5.36 13.59
C ALA A 39 -11.27 -4.83 14.57
N PHE A 40 -10.85 -4.16 15.64
CA PHE A 40 -11.76 -3.47 16.57
C PHE A 40 -12.69 -2.47 15.88
N ASN A 41 -12.16 -1.77 14.86
CA ASN A 41 -12.93 -0.82 14.05
C ASN A 41 -13.69 -1.47 12.88
N ASN A 42 -13.75 -2.80 12.80
CA ASN A 42 -14.44 -3.55 11.76
C ASN A 42 -14.06 -3.04 10.35
N LYS A 43 -12.75 -2.97 10.05
CA LYS A 43 -12.27 -2.46 8.76
C LYS A 43 -12.57 -3.43 7.62
N CYS A 44 -12.23 -4.71 7.78
CA CYS A 44 -12.53 -5.74 6.81
C CYS A 44 -13.91 -6.33 7.04
N LYS A 45 -14.54 -6.78 5.97
CA LYS A 45 -15.83 -7.48 6.03
C LYS A 45 -15.70 -8.86 6.69
N TYR A 46 -14.59 -9.55 6.45
CA TYR A 46 -14.30 -10.87 6.98
C TYR A 46 -13.04 -10.86 7.83
N ASP A 47 -13.01 -11.67 8.87
CA ASP A 47 -11.85 -11.82 9.74
C ASP A 47 -10.63 -12.36 8.98
N THR A 48 -10.85 -13.15 7.94
CA THR A 48 -9.80 -13.67 7.05
C THR A 48 -9.09 -12.58 6.24
N GLY A 49 -9.67 -11.39 6.14
CA GLY A 49 -9.08 -10.22 5.47
C GLY A 49 -8.00 -9.51 6.28
N TYR A 50 -7.81 -9.83 7.58
CA TYR A 50 -6.75 -9.25 8.40
C TYR A 50 -5.45 -10.07 8.27
N LEU A 51 -4.53 -9.61 7.43
CA LEU A 51 -3.29 -10.30 7.09
C LEU A 51 -2.15 -9.83 8.00
N ASP A 52 -1.91 -10.59 9.08
CA ASP A 52 -0.87 -10.33 10.07
C ASP A 52 0.47 -10.89 9.60
N GLY A 53 1.44 -10.03 9.31
CA GLY A 53 2.78 -10.43 8.94
C GLY A 53 3.41 -9.64 7.80
N ASP A 54 4.60 -10.07 7.41
CA ASP A 54 5.39 -9.44 6.37
C ASP A 54 4.85 -9.79 4.96
N ILE A 55 4.40 -8.79 4.22
CA ILE A 55 3.85 -8.94 2.86
C ILE A 55 4.87 -9.46 1.85
N SER A 56 6.17 -9.37 2.13
CA SER A 56 7.21 -9.93 1.26
C SER A 56 7.22 -11.46 1.26
N THR A 57 6.66 -12.08 2.30
CA THR A 57 6.62 -13.54 2.44
C THR A 57 5.58 -14.19 1.54
N LYS A 58 5.92 -15.38 1.04
CA LYS A 58 5.02 -16.19 0.23
C LYS A 58 3.72 -16.54 0.97
N GLU A 59 3.82 -16.76 2.29
CA GLU A 59 2.67 -17.09 3.14
C GLU A 59 1.62 -15.97 3.11
N ILE A 60 2.03 -14.73 3.39
CA ILE A 60 1.11 -13.59 3.45
C ILE A 60 0.55 -13.26 2.06
N LYS A 61 1.36 -13.35 1.00
CA LYS A 61 0.89 -13.21 -0.38
C LYS A 61 -0.17 -14.26 -0.71
N ASN A 62 0.03 -15.51 -0.33
CA ASN A 62 -0.95 -16.58 -0.55
C ASN A 62 -2.27 -16.31 0.18
N LYS A 63 -2.22 -15.83 1.43
CA LYS A 63 -3.42 -15.41 2.18
C LYS A 63 -4.16 -14.29 1.46
N LEU A 64 -3.43 -13.28 0.95
CA LEU A 64 -4.01 -12.19 0.17
C LEU A 64 -4.74 -12.70 -1.08
N PHE A 65 -4.08 -13.52 -1.89
CA PHE A 65 -4.69 -14.09 -3.10
C PHE A 65 -5.87 -15.01 -2.79
N THR A 66 -5.81 -15.76 -1.68
CA THR A 66 -6.94 -16.58 -1.22
C THR A 66 -8.15 -15.72 -0.87
N GLU A 67 -7.94 -14.61 -0.16
CA GLU A 67 -9.03 -13.70 0.20
C GLU A 67 -9.64 -13.02 -1.04
N ILE A 68 -8.81 -12.59 -1.99
CA ILE A 68 -9.30 -12.05 -3.27
C ILE A 68 -10.17 -13.10 -3.99
N LYS A 69 -9.70 -14.35 -4.08
CA LYS A 69 -10.43 -15.43 -4.75
C LYS A 69 -11.77 -15.74 -4.07
N LYS A 70 -11.81 -15.68 -2.74
CA LYS A 70 -13.06 -15.77 -1.98
C LYS A 70 -14.04 -14.68 -2.39
N TRP A 71 -13.58 -13.41 -2.46
CA TRP A 71 -14.42 -12.30 -2.89
C TRP A 71 -14.89 -12.43 -4.34
N GLN A 72 -14.04 -12.89 -5.26
CA GLN A 72 -14.43 -13.19 -6.64
C GLN A 72 -15.58 -14.20 -6.69
N THR A 73 -15.55 -15.20 -5.83
CA THR A 73 -16.59 -16.25 -5.78
C THR A 73 -17.85 -15.77 -5.10
N GLU A 74 -17.73 -15.16 -3.90
CA GLU A 74 -18.89 -14.83 -3.06
C GLU A 74 -19.57 -13.51 -3.48
N HIS A 75 -18.81 -12.53 -3.96
CA HIS A 75 -19.31 -11.20 -4.35
C HIS A 75 -19.33 -10.97 -5.86
N LYS A 76 -18.88 -11.96 -6.66
CA LYS A 76 -18.83 -11.90 -8.12
C LYS A 76 -18.06 -10.69 -8.66
N ILE A 77 -17.02 -10.27 -7.96
CA ILE A 77 -16.10 -9.26 -8.46
C ILE A 77 -15.13 -9.90 -9.47
N LEU A 78 -14.69 -9.16 -10.48
CA LEU A 78 -13.64 -9.62 -11.40
C LEU A 78 -12.27 -9.38 -10.80
N GLU A 79 -12.02 -8.12 -10.39
CA GLU A 79 -10.80 -7.68 -9.74
C GLU A 79 -11.14 -6.68 -8.61
N PRO A 80 -10.23 -6.43 -7.66
CA PRO A 80 -10.37 -5.34 -6.70
C PRO A 80 -10.47 -3.98 -7.39
N ASP A 81 -11.34 -3.10 -6.89
CA ASP A 81 -11.46 -1.76 -7.45
C ASP A 81 -10.22 -0.92 -7.15
N VAL A 82 -9.71 -0.96 -5.92
CA VAL A 82 -8.57 -0.14 -5.49
C VAL A 82 -7.54 -0.95 -4.69
N ILE A 83 -6.26 -0.73 -4.95
CA ILE A 83 -5.18 -1.07 -4.01
C ILE A 83 -4.57 0.21 -3.47
N VAL A 84 -4.59 0.39 -2.15
CA VAL A 84 -3.89 1.47 -1.45
C VAL A 84 -2.67 0.90 -0.77
N ALA A 85 -1.50 1.44 -1.06
CA ALA A 85 -0.26 1.05 -0.42
C ALA A 85 0.44 2.25 0.24
N THR A 86 0.76 2.12 1.51
CA THR A 86 1.48 3.14 2.29
C THR A 86 2.80 2.56 2.83
N PRO A 87 3.75 2.22 1.93
CA PRO A 87 5.01 1.60 2.33
C PRO A 87 5.80 2.51 3.26
N PRO A 88 6.62 1.95 4.18
CA PRO A 88 7.34 2.74 5.17
C PRO A 88 8.29 3.75 4.51
N CYS A 89 8.24 5.00 5.01
CA CYS A 89 9.05 6.13 4.54
C CYS A 89 10.33 6.36 5.36
N GLN A 90 10.72 5.41 6.20
CA GLN A 90 11.91 5.53 7.06
C GLN A 90 13.16 5.54 6.19
N GLY A 91 13.92 6.64 6.21
CA GLY A 91 15.07 6.86 5.32
C GLY A 91 14.79 7.78 4.12
N MET A 92 13.53 8.16 3.89
CA MET A 92 13.15 9.12 2.85
C MET A 92 13.26 10.59 3.30
N SER A 93 13.55 10.82 4.59
CA SER A 93 13.70 12.17 5.13
C SER A 93 14.93 12.87 4.56
N VAL A 94 14.76 14.10 4.07
CA VAL A 94 15.81 14.96 3.49
C VAL A 94 16.93 15.27 4.49
N ALA A 95 16.67 15.10 5.80
CA ALA A 95 17.64 15.36 6.87
C ALA A 95 18.68 14.25 7.05
N ASN A 96 18.56 13.10 6.42
CA ASN A 96 19.48 11.98 6.60
C ASN A 96 20.45 11.87 5.42
N HIS A 97 21.62 12.49 5.54
CA HIS A 97 22.67 12.47 4.50
C HIS A 97 23.49 11.16 4.42
N LYS A 98 23.29 10.23 5.36
CA LYS A 98 23.97 8.92 5.37
C LYS A 98 22.92 7.81 5.16
N LYS A 99 22.65 7.49 3.90
CA LYS A 99 21.82 6.32 3.56
C LYS A 99 22.56 5.05 3.94
N THR A 100 22.00 4.28 4.86
CA THR A 100 22.50 2.95 5.22
C THR A 100 21.87 1.90 4.31
N GLN A 101 22.54 0.75 4.16
CA GLN A 101 21.99 -0.37 3.38
C GLN A 101 20.64 -0.84 3.90
N ASP A 102 20.40 -0.75 5.20
CA ASP A 102 19.11 -1.04 5.84
C ASP A 102 17.97 -0.12 5.39
N GLU A 103 18.28 1.12 4.99
CA GLU A 103 17.29 2.07 4.48
C GLU A 103 16.86 1.71 3.05
N ILE A 104 17.82 1.28 2.22
CA ILE A 104 17.53 0.82 0.85
C ILE A 104 16.66 -0.44 0.90
N ILE A 105 16.95 -1.38 1.79
CA ILE A 105 16.16 -2.59 2.00
C ILE A 105 14.73 -2.23 2.43
N ARG A 106 14.54 -1.28 3.35
CA ARG A 106 13.22 -0.81 3.77
C ARG A 106 12.47 -0.09 2.65
N ASN A 107 13.17 0.74 1.88
CA ASN A 107 12.58 1.40 0.72
C ASN A 107 12.18 0.39 -0.36
N SER A 108 12.81 -0.77 -0.40
CA SER A 108 12.51 -1.84 -1.36
C SER A 108 11.21 -2.58 -1.08
N LEU A 109 10.56 -2.35 0.09
CA LEU A 109 9.21 -2.85 0.34
C LEU A 109 8.17 -2.26 -0.63
N VAL A 110 8.44 -1.12 -1.23
CA VAL A 110 7.60 -0.58 -2.30
C VAL A 110 7.56 -1.51 -3.51
N LEU A 111 8.67 -2.21 -3.82
CA LEU A 111 8.74 -3.16 -4.93
C LEU A 111 7.77 -4.34 -4.73
N GLU A 112 7.54 -4.75 -3.49
CA GLU A 112 6.54 -5.78 -3.17
C GLU A 112 5.12 -5.29 -3.50
N ALA A 113 4.81 -4.02 -3.19
CA ALA A 113 3.51 -3.45 -3.56
C ALA A 113 3.35 -3.31 -5.07
N ILE A 114 4.37 -2.83 -5.77
CA ILE A 114 4.39 -2.72 -7.24
C ILE A 114 4.13 -4.09 -7.87
N HIS A 115 4.86 -5.11 -7.41
CA HIS A 115 4.69 -6.49 -7.90
C HIS A 115 3.28 -7.04 -7.61
N ILE A 116 2.73 -6.80 -6.42
CA ILE A 116 1.36 -7.21 -6.08
C ILE A 116 0.34 -6.51 -7.00
N ILE A 117 0.51 -5.22 -7.26
CA ILE A 117 -0.35 -4.44 -8.17
C ILE A 117 -0.27 -5.00 -9.59
N SER A 118 0.92 -5.33 -10.10
CA SER A 118 1.11 -5.89 -11.45
C SER A 118 0.45 -7.27 -11.62
N LEU A 119 0.40 -8.07 -10.54
CA LEU A 119 -0.26 -9.39 -10.54
C LEU A 119 -1.79 -9.30 -10.43
N ILE A 120 -2.29 -8.46 -9.52
CA ILE A 120 -3.73 -8.35 -9.23
C ILE A 120 -4.45 -7.52 -10.29
N LYS A 121 -3.79 -6.48 -10.83
CA LYS A 121 -4.32 -5.55 -11.81
C LYS A 121 -5.64 -4.90 -11.35
N PRO A 122 -5.65 -4.22 -10.18
CA PRO A 122 -6.84 -3.51 -9.71
C PRO A 122 -7.24 -2.41 -10.73
N LYS A 123 -8.48 -1.91 -10.68
CA LYS A 123 -8.89 -0.80 -11.55
C LYS A 123 -8.09 0.48 -11.28
N VAL A 124 -7.72 0.71 -10.01
CA VAL A 124 -6.94 1.87 -9.58
C VAL A 124 -5.94 1.44 -8.51
N PHE A 125 -4.75 2.03 -8.49
CA PHE A 125 -3.84 1.94 -7.36
C PHE A 125 -3.48 3.33 -6.83
N VAL A 126 -3.17 3.40 -5.53
CA VAL A 126 -2.77 4.61 -4.84
C VAL A 126 -1.56 4.31 -3.96
N PHE A 127 -0.47 5.03 -4.20
CA PHE A 127 0.62 5.14 -3.23
C PHE A 127 0.46 6.43 -2.43
N GLU A 128 0.37 6.34 -1.12
CA GLU A 128 0.43 7.50 -0.22
C GLU A 128 1.78 7.49 0.50
N ASN A 129 2.47 8.63 0.47
CA ASN A 129 3.78 8.73 1.11
C ASN A 129 4.21 10.21 1.25
N VAL A 130 5.43 10.44 1.74
CA VAL A 130 6.04 11.78 1.82
C VAL A 130 6.44 12.30 0.44
N ALA A 131 6.58 13.62 0.29
CA ALA A 131 6.89 14.28 -1.00
C ALA A 131 8.18 13.75 -1.68
N ALA A 132 9.15 13.26 -0.91
CA ALA A 132 10.39 12.69 -1.43
C ALA A 132 10.25 11.28 -2.04
N PHE A 133 9.09 10.63 -1.89
CA PHE A 133 8.86 9.23 -2.25
C PHE A 133 9.32 8.87 -3.66
N MET A 134 8.85 9.58 -4.66
CA MET A 134 9.14 9.30 -6.08
C MET A 134 10.63 9.40 -6.44
N ASN A 135 11.37 10.23 -5.73
CA ASN A 135 12.81 10.44 -5.94
C ASN A 135 13.69 9.57 -5.05
N THR A 136 13.10 8.80 -4.16
CA THR A 136 13.83 7.90 -3.25
C THR A 136 14.31 6.67 -4.00
N LYS A 137 15.54 6.22 -3.67
CA LYS A 137 16.09 4.99 -4.22
C LYS A 137 15.52 3.77 -3.52
N CYS A 138 15.19 2.77 -4.29
CA CYS A 138 14.87 1.41 -3.88
C CYS A 138 15.68 0.43 -4.71
N GLY A 139 15.82 -0.80 -4.25
CA GLY A 139 16.55 -1.82 -5.00
C GLY A 139 16.78 -3.09 -4.20
N LYS A 140 17.06 -4.18 -4.90
CA LYS A 140 17.50 -5.46 -4.35
C LYS A 140 18.79 -5.86 -5.08
N ASP A 141 19.64 -6.60 -4.41
CA ASP A 141 20.81 -7.27 -5.01
C ASP A 141 21.79 -6.34 -5.73
N GLY A 142 21.90 -5.07 -5.27
CA GLY A 142 22.84 -4.09 -5.81
C GLY A 142 22.30 -3.26 -6.99
N GLU A 143 21.11 -3.55 -7.47
CA GLU A 143 20.44 -2.74 -8.50
C GLU A 143 19.58 -1.66 -7.83
N GLU A 144 20.09 -0.43 -7.80
CA GLU A 144 19.37 0.72 -7.25
C GLU A 144 18.75 1.56 -8.35
N ARG A 145 17.46 1.87 -8.20
CA ARG A 145 16.70 2.78 -9.07
C ARG A 145 15.76 3.66 -8.25
N LYS A 146 15.25 4.72 -8.84
CA LYS A 146 14.21 5.53 -8.18
C LYS A 146 12.90 4.76 -8.12
N ILE A 147 12.08 5.03 -7.09
CA ILE A 147 10.74 4.46 -6.99
C ILE A 147 9.90 4.83 -8.22
N SER A 148 10.02 6.07 -8.73
CA SER A 148 9.34 6.51 -9.96
C SER A 148 9.71 5.66 -11.17
N GLU A 149 10.97 5.26 -11.29
CA GLU A 149 11.44 4.39 -12.37
C GLU A 149 10.87 2.97 -12.21
N ALA A 150 10.91 2.43 -10.99
CA ALA A 150 10.35 1.11 -10.69
C ALA A 150 8.84 1.01 -10.97
N ILE A 151 8.07 2.05 -10.59
CA ILE A 151 6.63 2.12 -10.89
C ILE A 151 6.41 2.14 -12.41
N LYS A 152 7.17 2.97 -13.12
CA LYS A 152 7.06 3.12 -14.57
C LYS A 152 7.35 1.81 -15.29
N GLU A 153 8.49 1.19 -15.01
CA GLU A 153 8.93 -0.04 -15.66
C GLU A 153 7.93 -1.21 -15.48
N GLU A 154 7.29 -1.31 -14.31
CA GLU A 154 6.40 -2.44 -13.99
C GLU A 154 4.93 -2.19 -14.34
N LEU A 155 4.49 -0.94 -14.43
CA LEU A 155 3.07 -0.61 -14.48
C LEU A 155 2.66 0.28 -15.65
N GLU A 156 3.58 0.88 -16.44
CA GLU A 156 3.23 1.82 -17.51
C GLU A 156 2.45 1.18 -18.67
N ASP A 157 2.64 -0.11 -18.92
CA ASP A 157 1.88 -0.84 -19.94
C ASP A 157 0.42 -1.14 -19.51
N ILE A 158 0.11 -0.94 -18.21
CA ILE A 158 -1.18 -1.30 -17.62
C ILE A 158 -1.95 -0.05 -17.20
N TYR A 159 -1.26 1.01 -16.73
CA TYR A 159 -1.87 2.17 -16.10
C TYR A 159 -1.29 3.48 -16.61
N ASP A 160 -2.18 4.47 -16.78
CA ASP A 160 -1.82 5.88 -16.73
C ASP A 160 -1.79 6.33 -15.28
N PHE A 161 -0.75 7.04 -14.85
CA PHE A 161 -0.63 7.49 -13.45
C PHE A 161 -0.19 8.95 -13.33
N GLN A 162 -0.67 9.58 -12.28
CA GLN A 162 -0.34 10.94 -11.90
C GLN A 162 0.29 10.97 -10.52
N THR A 163 1.15 11.96 -10.31
CA THR A 163 1.77 12.23 -9.01
C THR A 163 1.43 13.64 -8.58
N GLN A 164 0.96 13.80 -7.34
CA GLN A 164 0.63 15.10 -6.79
C GLN A 164 1.09 15.19 -5.33
N VAL A 165 1.65 16.33 -4.95
CA VAL A 165 1.85 16.68 -3.54
C VAL A 165 0.58 17.37 -3.05
N ILE A 166 -0.06 16.80 -2.04
CA ILE A 166 -1.31 17.29 -1.47
C ILE A 166 -1.01 17.88 -0.10
N ASN A 167 -1.39 19.13 0.13
CA ASN A 167 -1.41 19.71 1.47
C ASN A 167 -2.78 19.46 2.10
N PHE A 168 -2.82 18.77 3.22
CA PHE A 168 -4.09 18.43 3.90
C PHE A 168 -4.92 19.64 4.30
N LYS A 169 -4.29 20.80 4.53
CA LYS A 169 -4.98 22.07 4.81
C LYS A 169 -5.92 22.48 3.67
N ASP A 170 -5.52 22.24 2.43
CA ASP A 170 -6.29 22.62 1.24
C ASP A 170 -7.58 21.77 1.08
N TYR A 171 -7.67 20.67 1.84
CA TYR A 171 -8.81 19.76 1.89
C TYR A 171 -9.57 19.82 3.24
N GLY A 172 -9.42 20.91 3.99
CA GLY A 172 -10.18 21.14 5.22
C GLY A 172 -9.61 20.46 6.48
N ALA A 173 -8.46 19.84 6.42
CA ALA A 173 -7.81 19.30 7.61
C ALA A 173 -7.08 20.39 8.38
N HIS A 174 -7.15 20.37 9.73
CA HIS A 174 -6.39 21.28 10.61
C HIS A 174 -4.90 20.85 10.71
N SER A 175 -4.26 20.62 9.59
CA SER A 175 -2.87 20.16 9.51
C SER A 175 -2.18 20.76 8.29
N SER A 176 -0.99 21.32 8.47
CA SER A 176 -0.13 21.79 7.39
C SER A 176 0.79 20.72 6.82
N ARG A 177 0.54 19.43 7.08
CA ARG A 177 1.30 18.33 6.49
C ARG A 177 1.00 18.20 5.00
N SER A 178 2.03 17.97 4.25
CA SER A 178 1.99 17.59 2.85
C SER A 178 2.69 16.25 2.66
#